data_bc71e3ae46b8a205a258124f80fef328
#
_entry.id   bc71e3ae46b8a205a258124f80fef328
#
_cell.length_a   1.000
_cell.length_b   1.000
_cell.length_c   1.000
_cell.angle_alpha   90.00
_cell.angle_beta   90.00
_cell.angle_gamma   90.00
#
_symmetry.space_group_name_H-M   'P 1'
#
loop_
_entity.id
_entity.type
_entity.pdbx_description
1 polymer ?
#
loop_
_entity_poly.entity_id
_entity_poly.type
_entity_poly.pdbx_seq_one_letter_code
_entity_poly.pdbx_strand_id
1 'polypeptide(L)'
;RDTAAPTTPPNWSATWPAGGVPTLSWAGSTDNSGSVQYEVLRDDRVIATTWGRSFTDTGRTTSARYAVRAVDATGNRSASTPVTSVSPPAQQQTLLPAGSQWSYDVSRVDRGTAWAQPGFDVSGWPKGNGILGFTENDLATTFPQWAQTSYLVRTFTVSDPAKVVSATLDLIRDDGVVVYVNGTEIARDNVPAGAGYGVLAPEFVWGADERAWVSYPVPVASLVAGTNTIAVRLHQATTNPGDASFDGRVRAEVR
;
A
#
# COMPACT_ATOMS: atom_id res chain seq x y z
N ARG A 1 -15.20 27.83 -49.52
CA ARG A 1 -14.96 26.65 -48.66
C ARG A 1 -14.37 27.11 -47.34
N ASP A 2 -14.97 26.69 -46.21
CA ASP A 2 -14.44 27.00 -44.90
C ASP A 2 -13.08 26.34 -44.67
N THR A 3 -12.11 27.12 -44.17
CA THR A 3 -10.77 26.65 -43.83
C THR A 3 -10.40 27.05 -42.38
N ALA A 4 -11.31 27.69 -41.66
CA ALA A 4 -11.09 28.02 -40.25
C ALA A 4 -11.27 26.76 -39.39
N ALA A 5 -10.42 26.58 -38.41
CA ALA A 5 -10.58 25.49 -37.46
C ALA A 5 -11.37 25.97 -36.23
N PRO A 6 -12.17 25.09 -35.60
CA PRO A 6 -12.83 25.40 -34.34
C PRO A 6 -11.85 25.78 -33.24
N THR A 7 -12.34 26.44 -32.20
CA THR A 7 -11.55 26.63 -30.96
C THR A 7 -11.30 25.30 -30.27
N THR A 8 -10.15 25.17 -29.60
CA THR A 8 -9.85 24.01 -28.73
C THR A 8 -10.92 23.92 -27.64
N PRO A 9 -11.45 22.71 -27.33
CA PRO A 9 -12.46 22.53 -26.28
C PRO A 9 -11.96 23.04 -24.92
N PRO A 10 -12.64 24.04 -24.32
CA PRO A 10 -12.23 24.58 -23.02
C PRO A 10 -12.79 23.72 -21.87
N ASN A 11 -12.32 23.98 -20.63
CA ASN A 11 -12.75 23.30 -19.40
C ASN A 11 -12.61 21.78 -19.48
N TRP A 12 -11.52 21.35 -20.09
CA TRP A 12 -11.18 19.91 -20.23
C TRP A 12 -10.93 19.26 -18.88
N SER A 13 -11.54 18.09 -18.68
CA SER A 13 -11.30 17.23 -17.52
C SER A 13 -11.37 15.77 -17.93
N ALA A 14 -10.46 14.96 -17.37
CA ALA A 14 -10.51 13.52 -17.46
C ALA A 14 -10.27 12.96 -16.05
N THR A 15 -11.16 12.08 -15.59
CA THR A 15 -11.13 11.48 -14.26
C THR A 15 -11.41 9.99 -14.33
N TRP A 16 -10.99 9.26 -13.30
CA TRP A 16 -11.39 7.87 -13.09
C TRP A 16 -12.02 7.76 -11.70
N PRO A 17 -13.36 7.82 -11.59
CA PRO A 17 -14.02 7.75 -10.29
C PRO A 17 -13.90 6.37 -9.66
N ALA A 18 -13.95 6.30 -8.32
CA ALA A 18 -13.93 5.06 -7.57
C ALA A 18 -15.10 4.16 -8.01
N GLY A 19 -14.82 2.89 -8.28
CA GLY A 19 -15.83 1.92 -8.75
C GLY A 19 -16.36 2.16 -10.16
N GLY A 20 -15.83 3.17 -10.88
CA GLY A 20 -16.26 3.55 -12.21
C GLY A 20 -15.24 3.27 -13.30
N VAL A 21 -15.38 3.99 -14.40
CA VAL A 21 -14.53 3.95 -15.60
C VAL A 21 -14.12 5.38 -15.98
N PRO A 22 -13.13 5.58 -16.87
CA PRO A 22 -12.72 6.92 -17.27
C PRO A 22 -13.90 7.74 -17.78
N THR A 23 -14.06 8.92 -17.21
CA THR A 23 -15.08 9.90 -17.59
C THR A 23 -14.41 11.20 -18.00
N LEU A 24 -14.76 11.68 -19.17
CA LEU A 24 -14.20 12.85 -19.82
C LEU A 24 -15.27 13.91 -19.96
N SER A 25 -14.92 15.19 -19.79
CA SER A 25 -15.84 16.31 -19.99
C SER A 25 -15.09 17.55 -20.50
N TRP A 26 -15.82 18.39 -21.25
CA TRP A 26 -15.30 19.65 -21.79
C TRP A 26 -16.46 20.62 -22.04
N ALA A 27 -16.15 21.88 -22.27
CA ALA A 27 -17.16 22.85 -22.71
C ALA A 27 -17.17 22.98 -24.23
N GLY A 28 -18.21 23.62 -24.76
CA GLY A 28 -18.40 23.79 -26.20
C GLY A 28 -17.30 24.62 -26.85
N SER A 29 -16.80 24.17 -27.99
CA SER A 29 -15.99 24.94 -28.92
C SER A 29 -16.86 25.85 -29.77
N THR A 30 -16.30 26.93 -30.29
CA THR A 30 -16.93 27.84 -31.26
C THR A 30 -16.26 27.72 -32.62
N ASP A 31 -17.06 27.93 -33.65
CA ASP A 31 -16.59 27.92 -35.03
C ASP A 31 -17.52 28.83 -35.88
N ASN A 32 -16.98 29.35 -37.00
CA ASN A 32 -17.75 30.16 -37.94
C ASN A 32 -18.82 29.36 -38.71
N SER A 33 -18.67 28.04 -38.84
CA SER A 33 -19.68 27.15 -39.46
C SER A 33 -20.88 26.89 -38.55
N GLY A 34 -20.80 27.24 -37.26
CA GLY A 34 -21.85 27.06 -36.27
C GLY A 34 -22.08 25.62 -35.80
N SER A 35 -21.41 24.64 -36.35
CA SER A 35 -21.60 23.22 -36.01
C SER A 35 -20.25 22.57 -35.70
N VAL A 36 -20.11 22.03 -34.47
CA VAL A 36 -18.86 21.44 -33.98
C VAL A 36 -19.11 20.06 -33.39
N GLN A 37 -18.38 19.07 -33.87
CA GLN A 37 -18.31 17.71 -33.36
C GLN A 37 -16.97 17.51 -32.62
N TYR A 38 -16.84 16.51 -31.80
CA TYR A 38 -15.63 16.25 -31.01
C TYR A 38 -15.06 14.86 -31.30
N GLU A 39 -13.77 14.80 -31.58
CA GLU A 39 -13.00 13.55 -31.61
C GLU A 39 -12.36 13.34 -30.25
N VAL A 40 -12.67 12.19 -29.61
CA VAL A 40 -12.04 11.73 -28.36
C VAL A 40 -10.82 10.88 -28.70
N LEU A 41 -9.68 11.24 -28.17
CA LEU A 41 -8.42 10.53 -28.36
C LEU A 41 -8.04 9.78 -27.07
N ARG A 42 -7.63 8.53 -27.26
CA ARG A 42 -7.03 7.69 -26.23
C ARG A 42 -5.70 7.15 -26.76
N ASP A 43 -4.61 7.39 -26.00
CA ASP A 43 -3.26 6.97 -26.39
C ASP A 43 -2.94 7.41 -27.83
N ASP A 44 -3.26 8.68 -28.14
CA ASP A 44 -3.07 9.39 -29.43
C ASP A 44 -3.92 8.86 -30.59
N ARG A 45 -4.89 7.99 -30.36
CA ARG A 45 -5.81 7.45 -31.36
C ARG A 45 -7.24 7.93 -31.12
N VAL A 46 -7.94 8.30 -32.18
CA VAL A 46 -9.37 8.60 -32.10
C VAL A 46 -10.14 7.32 -31.79
N ILE A 47 -10.86 7.32 -30.67
CA ILE A 47 -11.69 6.19 -30.21
C ILE A 47 -13.18 6.44 -30.35
N ALA A 48 -13.57 7.71 -30.43
CA ALA A 48 -14.98 8.10 -30.59
C ALA A 48 -15.09 9.47 -31.24
N THR A 49 -16.24 9.69 -31.88
CA THR A 49 -16.70 10.99 -32.35
C THR A 49 -18.07 11.26 -31.76
N THR A 50 -18.29 12.45 -31.21
CA THR A 50 -19.54 12.80 -30.49
C THR A 50 -19.92 14.26 -30.69
N TRP A 51 -21.22 14.54 -30.63
CA TRP A 51 -21.78 15.90 -30.51
C TRP A 51 -21.90 16.35 -29.05
N GLY A 52 -21.82 15.39 -28.13
CA GLY A 52 -21.86 15.64 -26.68
C GLY A 52 -20.60 16.34 -26.17
N ARG A 53 -20.67 16.80 -24.92
CA ARG A 53 -19.56 17.44 -24.22
C ARG A 53 -19.00 16.57 -23.10
N SER A 54 -19.25 15.28 -23.20
CA SER A 54 -18.74 14.25 -22.30
C SER A 54 -18.59 12.92 -23.04
N PHE A 55 -17.73 12.06 -22.51
CA PHE A 55 -17.53 10.71 -22.99
C PHE A 55 -17.14 9.80 -21.83
N THR A 56 -17.66 8.58 -21.83
CA THR A 56 -17.32 7.56 -20.85
C THR A 56 -16.70 6.39 -21.58
N ASP A 57 -15.45 6.07 -21.24
CA ASP A 57 -14.71 4.95 -21.87
C ASP A 57 -15.02 3.65 -21.12
N THR A 58 -16.16 3.06 -21.45
CA THR A 58 -16.63 1.80 -20.85
C THR A 58 -15.74 0.63 -21.20
N GLY A 59 -15.47 -0.24 -20.24
CA GLY A 59 -14.62 -1.43 -20.42
C GLY A 59 -13.12 -1.17 -20.33
N ARG A 60 -12.68 0.07 -20.08
CA ARG A 60 -11.27 0.35 -19.78
C ARG A 60 -10.92 -0.08 -18.36
N THR A 61 -9.87 -0.90 -18.22
CA THR A 61 -9.43 -1.45 -16.92
C THR A 61 -7.99 -1.07 -16.57
N THR A 62 -7.27 -0.42 -17.48
CA THR A 62 -5.87 -0.02 -17.30
C THR A 62 -5.70 1.47 -17.59
N SER A 63 -4.65 2.08 -17.04
CA SER A 63 -4.30 3.49 -17.27
C SER A 63 -4.33 3.86 -18.75
N ALA A 64 -4.72 5.08 -19.06
CA ALA A 64 -4.74 5.62 -20.41
C ALA A 64 -4.53 7.13 -20.41
N ARG A 65 -4.10 7.66 -21.55
CA ARG A 65 -3.96 9.10 -21.81
C ARG A 65 -5.10 9.55 -22.70
N TYR A 66 -5.75 10.64 -22.33
CA TYR A 66 -6.87 11.18 -23.07
C TYR A 66 -6.64 12.62 -23.48
N ALA A 67 -7.20 12.96 -24.64
CA ALA A 67 -7.36 14.31 -25.13
C ALA A 67 -8.65 14.40 -25.96
N VAL A 68 -9.13 15.59 -26.22
CA VAL A 68 -10.24 15.85 -27.12
C VAL A 68 -9.91 16.98 -28.05
N ARG A 69 -10.40 16.96 -29.29
CA ARG A 69 -10.33 18.06 -30.24
C ARG A 69 -11.67 18.27 -30.92
N ALA A 70 -11.92 19.47 -31.35
CA ALA A 70 -13.11 19.85 -32.09
C ALA A 70 -12.92 19.67 -33.60
N VAL A 71 -13.99 19.34 -34.30
CA VAL A 71 -14.04 19.20 -35.76
C VAL A 71 -15.28 19.89 -36.28
N ASP A 72 -15.13 20.76 -37.28
CA ASP A 72 -16.24 21.41 -37.95
C ASP A 72 -16.91 20.53 -39.03
N ALA A 73 -17.96 21.04 -39.66
CA ALA A 73 -18.67 20.33 -40.73
C ALA A 73 -17.85 20.14 -42.01
N THR A 74 -16.78 20.89 -42.20
CA THR A 74 -15.89 20.80 -43.38
C THR A 74 -14.63 19.97 -43.13
N GLY A 75 -14.45 19.46 -41.90
CA GLY A 75 -13.36 18.60 -41.49
C GLY A 75 -12.13 19.30 -40.94
N ASN A 76 -12.20 20.63 -40.72
CA ASN A 76 -11.09 21.33 -40.06
C ASN A 76 -11.08 20.94 -38.56
N ARG A 77 -9.87 20.75 -38.00
CA ARG A 77 -9.66 20.30 -36.64
C ARG A 77 -8.98 21.34 -35.79
N SER A 78 -9.47 21.53 -34.58
CA SER A 78 -8.76 22.34 -33.57
C SER A 78 -7.47 21.66 -33.13
N ALA A 79 -6.62 22.39 -32.39
CA ALA A 79 -5.63 21.75 -31.52
C ALA A 79 -6.33 20.82 -30.52
N SER A 80 -5.63 19.78 -30.10
CA SER A 80 -6.11 18.91 -29.01
C SER A 80 -5.97 19.63 -27.66
N THR A 81 -6.84 19.29 -26.72
CA THR A 81 -6.64 19.66 -25.31
C THR A 81 -5.30 19.10 -24.79
N PRO A 82 -4.79 19.61 -23.66
CA PRO A 82 -3.66 18.97 -22.99
C PRO A 82 -3.95 17.49 -22.71
N VAL A 83 -2.95 16.64 -22.91
CA VAL A 83 -3.10 15.19 -22.63
C VAL A 83 -3.18 14.96 -21.13
N THR A 84 -4.22 14.29 -20.68
CA THR A 84 -4.43 13.92 -19.28
C THR A 84 -4.33 12.41 -19.12
N SER A 85 -3.44 11.96 -18.24
CA SER A 85 -3.33 10.55 -17.85
C SER A 85 -4.29 10.25 -16.70
N VAL A 86 -5.09 9.19 -16.84
CA VAL A 86 -5.95 8.68 -15.77
C VAL A 86 -5.66 7.21 -15.52
N SER A 87 -5.77 6.82 -14.26
CA SER A 87 -5.52 5.45 -13.81
C SER A 87 -6.69 4.96 -12.96
N PRO A 88 -6.95 3.65 -12.92
CA PRO A 88 -7.87 3.08 -11.95
C PRO A 88 -7.51 3.58 -10.54
N PRO A 89 -8.50 3.87 -9.69
CA PRO A 89 -8.24 4.16 -8.28
C PRO A 89 -7.54 2.97 -7.64
N ALA A 90 -6.61 3.24 -6.71
CA ALA A 90 -5.99 2.21 -5.93
C ALA A 90 -7.03 1.50 -5.06
N GLN A 91 -6.87 0.21 -4.87
CA GLN A 91 -7.73 -0.62 -4.03
C GLN A 91 -6.93 -1.17 -2.85
N GLN A 92 -7.56 -1.21 -1.68
CA GLN A 92 -6.92 -1.77 -0.50
C GLN A 92 -6.92 -3.30 -0.60
N GLN A 93 -5.74 -3.88 -0.40
CA GLN A 93 -5.50 -5.31 -0.31
C GLN A 93 -4.87 -5.65 1.04
N THR A 94 -5.38 -6.66 1.73
CA THR A 94 -4.73 -7.21 2.92
C THR A 94 -3.71 -8.26 2.47
N LEU A 95 -2.42 -7.99 2.70
CA LEU A 95 -1.32 -8.90 2.40
C LEU A 95 -1.04 -9.87 3.54
N LEU A 96 -1.22 -9.41 4.77
CA LEU A 96 -1.13 -10.21 5.99
C LEU A 96 -2.27 -9.77 6.94
N PRO A 97 -3.26 -10.61 7.23
CA PRO A 97 -4.33 -10.24 8.15
C PRO A 97 -3.87 -10.25 9.62
N ALA A 98 -4.55 -9.46 10.46
CA ALA A 98 -4.43 -9.56 11.91
C ALA A 98 -4.82 -10.97 12.39
N GLY A 99 -4.32 -11.38 13.54
CA GLY A 99 -4.56 -12.73 14.07
C GLY A 99 -3.82 -13.83 13.30
N SER A 100 -2.92 -13.48 12.40
CA SER A 100 -2.12 -14.45 11.64
C SER A 100 -1.22 -15.28 12.54
N GLN A 101 -0.86 -16.47 12.04
CA GLN A 101 0.07 -17.34 12.75
C GLN A 101 1.52 -16.88 12.54
N TRP A 102 2.28 -16.68 13.61
CA TRP A 102 3.69 -16.32 13.61
C TRP A 102 4.54 -17.47 14.13
N SER A 103 5.73 -17.68 13.57
CA SER A 103 6.80 -18.44 14.23
C SER A 103 7.46 -17.50 15.23
N TYR A 104 7.66 -17.96 16.48
CA TYR A 104 8.25 -17.11 17.52
C TYR A 104 9.36 -17.81 18.29
N ASP A 105 10.29 -17.05 18.84
CA ASP A 105 11.35 -17.54 19.69
C ASP A 105 11.48 -16.69 20.96
N VAL A 106 11.24 -17.31 22.09
CA VAL A 106 11.37 -16.76 23.45
C VAL A 106 12.41 -17.53 24.27
N SER A 107 13.33 -18.21 23.61
CA SER A 107 14.36 -19.07 24.23
C SER A 107 15.44 -18.29 25.00
N ARG A 108 15.45 -16.97 24.92
CA ARG A 108 16.47 -16.08 25.50
C ARG A 108 17.85 -16.23 24.86
N VAL A 109 17.91 -16.69 23.62
CA VAL A 109 19.13 -16.84 22.85
C VAL A 109 19.24 -15.70 21.85
N ASP A 110 20.38 -15.04 21.81
CA ASP A 110 20.66 -14.06 20.75
C ASP A 110 20.79 -14.75 19.39
N ARG A 111 19.96 -14.38 18.44
CA ARG A 111 19.96 -14.91 17.05
C ARG A 111 20.85 -14.12 16.10
N GLY A 112 21.59 -13.13 16.61
CA GLY A 112 22.41 -12.24 15.77
C GLY A 112 21.57 -11.43 14.80
N THR A 113 21.91 -11.44 13.50
CA THR A 113 21.22 -10.68 12.44
C THR A 113 20.60 -11.58 11.37
N ALA A 114 20.99 -12.85 11.28
CA ALA A 114 20.57 -13.76 10.22
C ALA A 114 19.06 -14.10 10.29
N TRP A 115 18.47 -14.09 11.48
CA TRP A 115 17.05 -14.45 11.70
C TRP A 115 16.06 -13.55 10.94
N ALA A 116 16.45 -12.31 10.61
CA ALA A 116 15.63 -11.37 9.87
C ALA A 116 15.71 -11.54 8.35
N GLN A 117 16.59 -12.38 7.85
CA GLN A 117 16.80 -12.59 6.42
C GLN A 117 15.76 -13.54 5.81
N PRO A 118 15.37 -13.34 4.54
CA PRO A 118 14.57 -14.32 3.80
C PRO A 118 15.25 -15.70 3.82
N GLY A 119 14.43 -16.75 4.05
CA GLY A 119 14.90 -18.12 4.06
C GLY A 119 15.59 -18.57 5.35
N PHE A 120 15.62 -17.73 6.39
CA PHE A 120 16.05 -18.20 7.71
C PHE A 120 15.15 -19.34 8.20
N ASP A 121 15.77 -20.42 8.66
CA ASP A 121 15.02 -21.60 9.10
C ASP A 121 14.38 -21.39 10.48
N VAL A 122 13.08 -21.24 10.48
CA VAL A 122 12.23 -21.14 11.68
C VAL A 122 11.39 -22.42 11.92
N SER A 123 11.71 -23.52 11.24
CA SER A 123 10.93 -24.76 11.34
C SER A 123 10.89 -25.33 12.75
N GLY A 124 11.96 -25.12 13.52
CA GLY A 124 12.04 -25.52 14.93
C GLY A 124 11.42 -24.54 15.92
N TRP A 125 10.89 -23.40 15.46
CA TRP A 125 10.27 -22.43 16.33
C TRP A 125 8.80 -22.79 16.59
N PRO A 126 8.29 -22.57 17.81
CA PRO A 126 6.85 -22.69 18.06
C PRO A 126 6.08 -21.68 17.20
N LYS A 127 4.80 -22.00 16.96
CA LYS A 127 3.89 -21.16 16.17
C LYS A 127 2.67 -20.79 16.99
N GLY A 128 2.22 -19.55 16.84
CA GLY A 128 1.04 -19.04 17.53
C GLY A 128 0.32 -17.97 16.72
N ASN A 129 -0.98 -17.88 16.93
CA ASN A 129 -1.82 -16.85 16.30
C ASN A 129 -1.74 -15.53 17.11
N GLY A 130 -1.81 -14.39 16.45
CA GLY A 130 -1.96 -13.08 17.10
C GLY A 130 -3.32 -12.96 17.79
N ILE A 131 -3.44 -12.31 18.94
CA ILE A 131 -2.39 -11.65 19.73
C ILE A 131 -1.56 -12.71 20.46
N LEU A 132 -0.23 -12.61 20.34
CA LEU A 132 0.71 -13.46 21.08
C LEU A 132 1.29 -12.65 22.26
N GLY A 133 1.59 -13.33 23.38
CA GLY A 133 2.19 -12.66 24.51
C GLY A 133 2.18 -13.51 25.78
N PHE A 134 2.21 -12.88 26.93
CA PHE A 134 2.03 -13.51 28.23
C PHE A 134 1.34 -12.56 29.21
N THR A 135 0.67 -13.15 30.23
CA THR A 135 -0.01 -12.46 31.35
C THR A 135 -1.29 -11.69 30.96
N GLU A 136 -1.59 -11.50 29.69
CA GLU A 136 -2.76 -10.81 29.19
C GLU A 136 -3.98 -11.75 29.04
N ASN A 137 -5.20 -11.21 29.17
CA ASN A 137 -6.43 -12.00 29.18
C ASN A 137 -7.00 -12.30 27.78
N ASP A 138 -6.60 -11.56 26.76
CA ASP A 138 -7.12 -11.61 25.38
C ASP A 138 -6.15 -12.25 24.37
N LEU A 139 -5.12 -12.94 24.86
CA LEU A 139 -4.15 -13.61 24.01
C LEU A 139 -4.76 -14.83 23.29
N ALA A 140 -4.56 -14.90 21.98
CA ALA A 140 -4.81 -16.12 21.22
C ALA A 140 -3.68 -17.15 21.41
N THR A 141 -2.48 -16.68 21.76
CA THR A 141 -1.33 -17.54 22.05
C THR A 141 -0.54 -16.99 23.24
N THR A 142 -0.43 -17.82 24.28
CA THR A 142 0.41 -17.49 25.43
C THR A 142 1.82 -18.03 25.23
N PHE A 143 2.85 -17.20 25.37
CA PHE A 143 4.24 -17.62 25.36
C PHE A 143 4.52 -18.53 26.57
N PRO A 144 5.28 -19.64 26.37
CA PRO A 144 5.55 -20.59 27.45
C PRO A 144 6.46 -20.02 28.55
N GLN A 145 7.14 -18.94 28.24
CA GLN A 145 8.00 -18.19 29.17
C GLN A 145 8.16 -16.75 28.70
N TRP A 146 8.42 -15.83 29.62
CA TRP A 146 8.79 -14.47 29.27
C TRP A 146 10.22 -14.42 28.73
N ALA A 147 10.48 -13.47 27.85
CA ALA A 147 11.82 -13.13 27.38
C ALA A 147 11.94 -11.60 27.27
N GLN A 148 13.10 -11.08 27.65
CA GLN A 148 13.42 -9.66 27.53
C GLN A 148 13.35 -9.19 26.05
N THR A 149 13.69 -10.10 25.15
CA THR A 149 13.59 -9.90 23.71
C THR A 149 13.00 -11.15 23.09
N SER A 150 11.93 -11.00 22.33
CA SER A 150 11.28 -12.07 21.57
C SER A 150 11.45 -11.82 20.08
N TYR A 151 11.64 -12.91 19.32
CA TYR A 151 11.72 -12.86 17.87
C TYR A 151 10.44 -13.44 17.27
N LEU A 152 9.88 -12.78 16.26
CA LEU A 152 8.68 -13.22 15.55
C LEU A 152 8.93 -13.12 14.06
N VAL A 153 8.64 -14.18 13.32
CA VAL A 153 8.87 -14.26 11.88
C VAL A 153 7.61 -14.79 11.19
N ARG A 154 7.26 -14.16 10.09
CA ARG A 154 6.17 -14.58 9.21
C ARG A 154 6.50 -14.28 7.76
N THR A 155 5.88 -15.00 6.83
CA THR A 155 5.89 -14.69 5.40
C THR A 155 4.52 -14.22 4.93
N PHE A 156 4.53 -13.37 3.90
CA PHE A 156 3.35 -12.95 3.15
C PHE A 156 3.67 -12.86 1.67
N THR A 157 2.65 -12.82 0.81
CA THR A 157 2.84 -12.85 -0.64
C THR A 157 2.45 -11.51 -1.26
N VAL A 158 3.31 -11.02 -2.16
CA VAL A 158 3.03 -9.89 -3.05
C VAL A 158 3.07 -10.40 -4.48
N SER A 159 1.95 -10.34 -5.20
CA SER A 159 1.87 -10.88 -6.56
C SER A 159 2.69 -10.06 -7.55
N ASP A 160 2.59 -8.73 -7.47
CA ASP A 160 3.27 -7.79 -8.36
C ASP A 160 3.60 -6.50 -7.62
N PRO A 161 4.85 -6.31 -7.16
CA PRO A 161 5.26 -5.09 -6.46
C PRO A 161 5.10 -3.82 -7.30
N ALA A 162 5.16 -3.92 -8.64
CA ALA A 162 5.00 -2.75 -9.51
C ALA A 162 3.57 -2.16 -9.45
N LYS A 163 2.59 -2.93 -9.01
CA LYS A 163 1.22 -2.48 -8.78
C LYS A 163 0.97 -1.91 -7.39
N VAL A 164 1.89 -2.10 -6.46
CA VAL A 164 1.77 -1.57 -5.09
C VAL A 164 2.06 -0.07 -5.11
N VAL A 165 1.05 0.72 -4.75
CA VAL A 165 1.14 2.18 -4.64
C VAL A 165 1.72 2.58 -3.29
N SER A 166 1.26 1.92 -2.24
CA SER A 166 1.74 2.07 -0.87
C SER A 166 1.49 0.79 -0.08
N ALA A 167 2.27 0.56 0.96
CA ALA A 167 2.04 -0.51 1.91
C ALA A 167 2.25 -0.01 3.34
N THR A 168 1.45 -0.54 4.26
CA THR A 168 1.44 -0.17 5.67
C THR A 168 1.46 -1.43 6.52
N LEU A 169 2.36 -1.46 7.48
CA LEU A 169 2.38 -2.41 8.58
C LEU A 169 1.70 -1.76 9.79
N ASP A 170 0.70 -2.40 10.35
CA ASP A 170 0.16 -2.04 11.65
C ASP A 170 0.55 -3.11 12.67
N LEU A 171 0.99 -2.69 13.83
CA LEU A 171 1.38 -3.56 14.94
C LEU A 171 0.63 -3.20 16.21
N ILE A 172 0.22 -4.21 16.96
CA ILE A 172 0.08 -4.17 18.41
C ILE A 172 1.43 -4.57 18.97
N ARG A 173 1.99 -3.80 19.88
CA ARG A 173 3.30 -4.07 20.47
C ARG A 173 3.37 -3.56 21.92
N ASP A 174 4.07 -4.32 22.76
CA ASP A 174 4.33 -4.03 24.15
C ASP A 174 5.70 -4.67 24.53
N ASP A 175 6.77 -3.87 24.78
CA ASP A 175 6.86 -2.39 24.80
C ASP A 175 7.43 -1.79 23.50
N GLY A 176 8.57 -2.29 23.01
CA GLY A 176 9.29 -1.76 21.85
C GLY A 176 9.49 -2.76 20.74
N VAL A 177 9.64 -2.28 19.51
CA VAL A 177 9.85 -3.15 18.35
C VAL A 177 10.96 -2.65 17.41
N VAL A 178 11.62 -3.61 16.77
CA VAL A 178 12.39 -3.40 15.55
C VAL A 178 11.86 -4.34 14.48
N VAL A 179 11.51 -3.81 13.31
CA VAL A 179 10.85 -4.53 12.24
C VAL A 179 11.71 -4.56 10.99
N TYR A 180 11.79 -5.73 10.39
CA TYR A 180 12.49 -5.97 9.14
C TYR A 180 11.53 -6.54 8.10
N VAL A 181 11.67 -6.08 6.85
CA VAL A 181 11.06 -6.72 5.68
C VAL A 181 12.18 -7.13 4.75
N ASN A 182 12.23 -8.42 4.41
CA ASN A 182 13.28 -9.01 3.58
C ASN A 182 14.71 -8.66 4.04
N GLY A 183 14.93 -8.64 5.37
CA GLY A 183 16.22 -8.33 5.99
C GLY A 183 16.55 -6.83 6.09
N THR A 184 15.72 -5.96 5.54
CA THR A 184 15.89 -4.50 5.65
C THR A 184 15.05 -3.96 6.82
N GLU A 185 15.67 -3.23 7.75
CA GLU A 185 14.94 -2.54 8.83
C GLU A 185 14.03 -1.47 8.23
N ILE A 186 12.74 -1.55 8.52
CA ILE A 186 11.73 -0.62 8.01
C ILE A 186 11.09 0.23 9.11
N ALA A 187 11.15 -0.23 10.35
CA ALA A 187 10.59 0.49 11.50
C ALA A 187 11.36 0.16 12.77
N ARG A 188 11.46 1.15 13.63
CA ARG A 188 11.99 1.05 14.98
C ARG A 188 11.17 1.99 15.87
N ASP A 189 10.57 1.45 16.91
CA ASP A 189 9.75 2.20 17.84
C ASP A 189 10.04 1.77 19.27
N ASN A 190 10.25 2.74 20.14
CA ASN A 190 10.61 2.55 21.53
C ASN A 190 11.83 1.60 21.73
N VAL A 191 12.79 1.66 20.81
CA VAL A 191 14.07 0.90 20.88
C VAL A 191 15.22 1.78 20.40
N PRO A 192 16.31 1.93 21.16
CA PRO A 192 17.44 2.76 20.78
C PRO A 192 18.06 2.38 19.43
N ALA A 193 18.59 3.36 18.69
CA ALA A 193 19.31 3.10 17.45
C ALA A 193 20.50 2.14 17.69
N GLY A 194 20.68 1.17 16.80
CA GLY A 194 21.74 0.16 16.91
C GLY A 194 21.55 -0.89 18.01
N ALA A 195 20.43 -0.85 18.74
CA ALA A 195 20.14 -1.81 19.80
C ALA A 195 20.14 -3.25 19.26
N GLY A 196 20.89 -4.12 19.90
CA GLY A 196 20.91 -5.55 19.69
C GLY A 196 19.96 -6.31 20.62
N TYR A 197 20.14 -7.63 20.69
CA TYR A 197 19.46 -8.48 21.66
C TYR A 197 19.80 -8.03 23.09
N GLY A 198 18.79 -8.11 23.98
CA GLY A 198 18.97 -7.79 25.41
C GLY A 198 18.99 -6.30 25.74
N VAL A 199 18.86 -5.41 24.76
CA VAL A 199 18.65 -3.99 25.02
C VAL A 199 17.19 -3.76 25.37
N LEU A 200 16.93 -3.10 26.51
CA LEU A 200 15.56 -2.78 26.95
C LEU A 200 14.95 -1.66 26.12
N ALA A 201 13.64 -1.67 25.98
CA ALA A 201 12.87 -0.51 25.55
C ALA A 201 13.01 0.60 26.58
N PRO A 202 13.20 1.89 26.19
CA PRO A 202 13.32 3.00 27.12
C PRO A 202 12.06 3.28 27.95
N GLU A 203 10.88 3.06 27.36
CA GLU A 203 9.60 3.39 27.95
C GLU A 203 8.70 2.16 28.02
N PHE A 204 7.88 2.10 29.07
CA PHE A 204 6.79 1.13 29.14
C PHE A 204 5.62 1.58 28.27
N VAL A 205 4.92 0.63 27.66
CA VAL A 205 3.59 0.85 27.08
C VAL A 205 2.54 0.43 28.10
N TRP A 206 1.47 1.22 28.28
CA TRP A 206 0.53 1.02 29.36
C TRP A 206 -0.93 1.09 28.90
N GLY A 207 -1.76 0.25 29.47
CA GLY A 207 -3.21 0.34 29.41
C GLY A 207 -3.77 0.24 27.99
N ALA A 208 -4.50 1.26 27.50
CA ALA A 208 -5.10 1.23 26.17
C ALA A 208 -4.07 1.19 25.04
N ASP A 209 -2.88 1.72 25.24
CA ASP A 209 -1.82 1.78 24.22
C ASP A 209 -1.21 0.39 23.94
N GLU A 210 -1.29 -0.55 24.89
CA GLU A 210 -0.88 -1.95 24.70
C GLU A 210 -1.70 -2.68 23.62
N ARG A 211 -2.88 -2.15 23.29
CA ARG A 211 -3.80 -2.70 22.27
C ARG A 211 -3.98 -1.78 21.07
N ALA A 212 -3.31 -0.64 21.07
CA ALA A 212 -3.38 0.30 19.96
C ALA A 212 -2.61 -0.24 18.74
N TRP A 213 -3.24 -0.17 17.58
CA TRP A 213 -2.58 -0.42 16.31
C TRP A 213 -1.71 0.79 15.93
N VAL A 214 -0.41 0.60 15.94
CA VAL A 214 0.56 1.61 15.49
C VAL A 214 0.96 1.32 14.05
N SER A 215 0.89 2.33 13.18
CA SER A 215 1.11 2.17 11.73
C SER A 215 2.52 2.61 11.33
N TYR A 216 3.18 1.79 10.52
CA TYR A 216 4.50 2.05 9.94
C TYR A 216 4.45 1.90 8.42
N PRO A 217 5.05 2.83 7.65
CA PRO A 217 5.14 2.66 6.20
C PRO A 217 6.08 1.49 5.87
N VAL A 218 5.66 0.64 4.93
CA VAL A 218 6.53 -0.37 4.33
C VAL A 218 7.04 0.20 3.00
N PRO A 219 8.36 0.46 2.85
CA PRO A 219 8.91 0.93 1.60
C PRO A 219 8.60 -0.07 0.47
N VAL A 220 7.92 0.37 -0.59
CA VAL A 220 7.58 -0.51 -1.72
C VAL A 220 8.83 -1.16 -2.33
N ALA A 221 9.96 -0.43 -2.32
CA ALA A 221 11.26 -0.95 -2.80
C ALA A 221 11.80 -2.14 -1.97
N SER A 222 11.29 -2.37 -0.75
CA SER A 222 11.66 -3.55 0.06
C SER A 222 10.82 -4.79 -0.28
N LEU A 223 9.77 -4.66 -1.10
CA LEU A 223 8.90 -5.76 -1.49
C LEU A 223 9.41 -6.45 -2.76
N VAL A 224 9.28 -7.77 -2.79
CA VAL A 224 9.60 -8.59 -3.97
C VAL A 224 8.38 -9.36 -4.45
N ALA A 225 8.35 -9.74 -5.72
CA ALA A 225 7.32 -10.63 -6.24
C ALA A 225 7.41 -12.02 -5.59
N GLY A 226 6.28 -12.57 -5.21
CA GLY A 226 6.20 -13.84 -4.48
C GLY A 226 6.32 -13.65 -2.97
N THR A 227 7.11 -14.49 -2.32
CA THR A 227 7.23 -14.56 -0.86
C THR A 227 8.11 -13.44 -0.31
N ASN A 228 7.54 -12.69 0.64
CA ASN A 228 8.23 -11.69 1.44
C ASN A 228 8.29 -12.16 2.90
N THR A 229 9.37 -11.86 3.58
CA THR A 229 9.55 -12.17 5.01
C THR A 229 9.38 -10.90 5.83
N ILE A 230 8.53 -10.93 6.85
CA ILE A 230 8.48 -9.93 7.91
C ILE A 230 9.04 -10.57 9.18
N ALA A 231 9.97 -9.87 9.80
CA ALA A 231 10.64 -10.31 11.02
C ALA A 231 10.61 -9.18 12.05
N VAL A 232 10.19 -9.49 13.26
CA VAL A 232 10.01 -8.52 14.34
C VAL A 232 10.80 -8.96 15.56
N ARG A 233 11.52 -8.03 16.16
CA ARG A 233 12.12 -8.16 17.46
C ARG A 233 11.35 -7.30 18.44
N LEU A 234 10.67 -7.94 19.40
CA LEU A 234 9.90 -7.31 20.46
C LEU A 234 10.81 -7.17 21.68
N HIS A 235 10.91 -5.97 22.22
CA HIS A 235 11.73 -5.62 23.37
C HIS A 235 10.87 -5.22 24.55
N GLN A 236 11.19 -5.75 25.74
CA GLN A 236 10.57 -5.36 26.98
C GLN A 236 11.31 -4.17 27.62
N ALA A 237 10.60 -3.31 28.36
CA ALA A 237 11.20 -2.18 29.05
C ALA A 237 11.88 -2.57 30.37
N THR A 238 11.77 -3.82 30.81
CA THR A 238 12.37 -4.33 32.04
C THR A 238 12.93 -5.73 31.88
N THR A 239 13.86 -6.12 32.75
CA THR A 239 14.40 -7.47 32.83
C THR A 239 13.48 -8.48 33.50
N ASN A 240 12.40 -8.02 34.12
CA ASN A 240 11.33 -8.82 34.72
C ASN A 240 9.96 -8.28 34.29
N PRO A 241 9.60 -8.47 33.00
CA PRO A 241 8.38 -7.93 32.45
C PRO A 241 7.14 -8.55 33.11
N GLY A 242 6.11 -7.72 33.33
CA GLY A 242 4.82 -8.15 33.87
C GLY A 242 3.96 -8.84 32.82
N ASP A 243 4.07 -8.41 31.58
CA ASP A 243 3.24 -8.80 30.44
C ASP A 243 3.98 -8.57 29.12
N ALA A 244 3.36 -8.98 28.04
CA ALA A 244 3.73 -8.67 26.65
C ALA A 244 2.57 -8.92 25.72
N SER A 245 2.47 -8.16 24.66
CA SER A 245 1.51 -8.42 23.58
C SER A 245 2.07 -8.03 22.22
N PHE A 246 1.70 -8.85 21.22
CA PHE A 246 2.09 -8.63 19.83
C PHE A 246 1.05 -9.17 18.86
N ASP A 247 0.69 -8.37 17.88
CA ASP A 247 0.06 -8.80 16.63
C ASP A 247 0.51 -7.90 15.49
N GLY A 248 0.35 -8.36 14.25
CA GLY A 248 0.75 -7.61 13.06
C GLY A 248 -0.10 -7.92 11.85
N ARG A 249 -0.40 -6.87 11.07
CA ARG A 249 -1.06 -6.96 9.77
C ARG A 249 -0.38 -6.07 8.73
N VAL A 250 -0.40 -6.49 7.47
CA VAL A 250 0.13 -5.71 6.35
C VAL A 250 -1.00 -5.42 5.36
N ARG A 251 -1.20 -4.16 5.05
CA ARG A 251 -2.15 -3.68 4.04
C ARG A 251 -1.40 -2.98 2.92
N ALA A 252 -1.92 -3.06 1.70
CA ALA A 252 -1.38 -2.34 0.55
C ALA A 252 -2.49 -1.66 -0.24
N GLU A 253 -2.17 -0.53 -0.86
CA GLU A 253 -2.96 0.06 -1.94
C GLU A 253 -2.37 -0.41 -3.27
N VAL A 254 -3.18 -1.05 -4.11
CA VAL A 254 -2.74 -1.65 -5.39
C VAL A 254 -3.56 -1.12 -6.57
N ARG A 255 -2.94 -1.08 -7.77
CA ARG A 255 -3.59 -0.70 -9.05
C ARG A 255 -3.45 -1.74 -10.12
#